data_9d658045df2aa208bcc6c46a8e8bc8ea
#
_entry.id   9d658045df2aa208bcc6c46a8e8bc8ea
#
_cell.length_a   1.000
_cell.length_b   1.000
_cell.length_c   1.000
_cell.angle_alpha   90.00
_cell.angle_beta   90.00
_cell.angle_gamma   90.00
#
_symmetry.space_group_name_H-M   'P 1'
#
loop_
_entity.id
_entity.type
_entity.pdbx_description
1 polymer ?
#
loop_
_entity_poly.entity_id
_entity_poly.type
_entity_poly.pdbx_seq_one_letter_code
_entity_poly.pdbx_strand_id
1 'polypeptide(L)'
;MNPFLKEVAEDLFAKFGDDLQYCAIVFNNNRPATYLRKYLADIIQKPFFSPSIYTIQQFFADSVKEKPADFYLQFFTLLKVYNQLLADEGLSPMKSSQFFPLAKIMLSDFAQIDNDLVDADKLYQEMEEVAEINLEFDYLSKEQYEFLAQFWQSYSEGKHKKQQELFIKMWRRMPKLYHRFREELKAQNYITNAQGYRHLANTDFASLDFIKSFEKGKIIFVGFNALTRAEAKVFTQLQDADKALFYFDTDFYYVEDDLQEAGLFLRKNLNQLGLKNVFENH
;
A
#
# COMPACT_ATOMS: atom_id res chain seq x y z
N MET A 1 -3.51 -8.90 32.59
CA MET A 1 -3.74 -9.03 31.13
C MET A 1 -2.41 -9.40 30.49
N ASN A 2 -2.37 -10.50 29.75
CA ASN A 2 -1.15 -10.85 29.02
C ASN A 2 -0.98 -9.88 27.81
N PRO A 3 0.24 -9.55 27.42
CA PRO A 3 0.44 -8.80 26.18
C PRO A 3 -0.04 -9.60 24.97
N PHE A 4 -0.77 -8.97 24.05
CA PHE A 4 -1.31 -9.59 22.84
C PHE A 4 -0.31 -10.49 22.08
N LEU A 5 0.92 -10.01 21.84
CA LEU A 5 1.96 -10.81 21.17
C LEU A 5 2.42 -12.03 21.97
N LYS A 6 2.26 -12.04 23.30
CA LYS A 6 2.56 -13.20 24.12
C LYS A 6 1.49 -14.28 23.93
N GLU A 7 0.22 -13.88 23.92
CA GLU A 7 -0.91 -14.79 23.65
C GLU A 7 -0.82 -15.38 22.24
N VAL A 8 -0.45 -14.55 21.25
CA VAL A 8 -0.16 -15.04 19.89
C VAL A 8 0.97 -16.08 19.90
N ALA A 9 2.07 -15.84 20.63
CA ALA A 9 3.18 -16.78 20.71
C ALA A 9 2.77 -18.12 21.35
N GLU A 10 1.98 -18.07 22.43
CA GLU A 10 1.45 -19.24 23.14
C GLU A 10 0.52 -20.06 22.21
N ASP A 11 -0.40 -19.42 21.52
CA ASP A 11 -1.33 -20.08 20.61
C ASP A 11 -0.63 -20.67 19.38
N LEU A 12 0.32 -19.93 18.78
CA LEU A 12 1.12 -20.42 17.66
C LEU A 12 1.92 -21.68 18.04
N PHE A 13 2.55 -21.67 19.21
CA PHE A 13 3.28 -22.84 19.65
C PHE A 13 2.35 -24.01 19.98
N ALA A 14 1.20 -23.77 20.59
CA ALA A 14 0.19 -24.80 20.85
C ALA A 14 -0.36 -25.43 19.55
N LYS A 15 -0.57 -24.63 18.49
CA LYS A 15 -1.09 -25.11 17.21
C LYS A 15 -0.07 -25.83 16.34
N PHE A 16 1.15 -25.31 16.27
CA PHE A 16 2.14 -25.75 15.28
C PHE A 16 3.33 -26.49 15.91
N GLY A 17 3.65 -26.25 17.19
CA GLY A 17 4.81 -26.87 17.83
C GLY A 17 6.10 -26.67 17.00
N ASP A 18 6.78 -27.79 16.69
CA ASP A 18 8.00 -27.75 15.87
C ASP A 18 7.74 -27.44 14.39
N ASP A 19 6.49 -27.58 13.89
CA ASP A 19 6.10 -27.23 12.51
C ASP A 19 5.98 -25.71 12.30
N LEU A 20 6.09 -24.90 13.37
CA LEU A 20 6.11 -23.44 13.28
C LEU A 20 7.22 -22.94 12.33
N GLN A 21 8.30 -23.68 12.15
CA GLN A 21 9.36 -23.39 11.18
C GLN A 21 8.88 -23.28 9.73
N TYR A 22 7.76 -23.89 9.37
CA TYR A 22 7.19 -23.86 8.03
C TYR A 22 6.21 -22.70 7.82
N CYS A 23 5.95 -21.93 8.88
CA CYS A 23 5.05 -20.79 8.82
C CYS A 23 5.78 -19.50 8.40
N ALA A 24 5.02 -18.60 7.76
CA ALA A 24 5.39 -17.21 7.57
C ALA A 24 4.59 -16.32 8.53
N ILE A 25 5.25 -15.47 9.30
CA ILE A 25 4.58 -14.52 10.19
C ILE A 25 4.80 -13.11 9.63
N VAL A 26 3.71 -12.41 9.37
CA VAL A 26 3.72 -11.11 8.69
C VAL A 26 3.20 -10.02 9.63
N PHE A 27 3.96 -8.93 9.73
CA PHE A 27 3.65 -7.74 10.52
C PHE A 27 3.64 -6.48 9.65
N ASN A 28 3.04 -5.40 10.16
CA ASN A 28 3.13 -4.10 9.51
C ASN A 28 4.56 -3.51 9.54
N ASN A 29 5.35 -3.82 10.55
CA ASN A 29 6.73 -3.35 10.72
C ASN A 29 7.57 -4.34 11.52
N ASN A 30 8.89 -4.09 11.63
CA ASN A 30 9.82 -5.02 12.27
C ASN A 30 9.77 -5.06 13.80
N ARG A 31 9.17 -4.07 14.47
CA ARG A 31 9.20 -3.98 15.93
C ARG A 31 8.51 -5.16 16.63
N PRO A 32 7.29 -5.58 16.23
CA PRO A 32 6.62 -6.74 16.86
C PRO A 32 7.39 -8.05 16.71
N ALA A 33 8.14 -8.21 15.62
CA ALA A 33 8.95 -9.41 15.37
C ALA A 33 9.97 -9.70 16.49
N THR A 34 10.57 -8.63 17.03
CA THR A 34 11.54 -8.77 18.15
C THR A 34 10.88 -9.31 19.42
N TYR A 35 9.70 -8.81 19.75
CA TYR A 35 8.95 -9.26 20.92
C TYR A 35 8.41 -10.67 20.72
N LEU A 36 7.89 -11.00 19.53
CA LEU A 36 7.40 -12.35 19.26
C LEU A 36 8.52 -13.38 19.40
N ARG A 37 9.72 -13.12 18.84
CA ARG A 37 10.87 -14.02 19.00
C ARG A 37 11.24 -14.23 20.46
N LYS A 38 11.21 -13.17 21.28
CA LYS A 38 11.46 -13.26 22.72
C LYS A 38 10.43 -14.17 23.40
N TYR A 39 9.13 -13.92 23.17
CA TYR A 39 8.08 -14.73 23.78
C TYR A 39 8.15 -16.20 23.36
N LEU A 40 8.40 -16.48 22.07
CA LEU A 40 8.61 -17.85 21.60
C LEU A 40 9.81 -18.52 22.30
N ALA A 41 10.92 -17.81 22.45
CA ALA A 41 12.09 -18.34 23.16
C ALA A 41 11.80 -18.64 24.64
N ASP A 42 11.06 -17.74 25.32
CA ASP A 42 10.66 -17.89 26.71
C ASP A 42 9.70 -19.09 26.92
N ILE A 43 8.84 -19.38 25.92
CA ILE A 43 7.89 -20.49 25.96
C ILE A 43 8.56 -21.83 25.63
N ILE A 44 9.36 -21.87 24.55
CA ILE A 44 9.89 -23.12 24.01
C ILE A 44 11.06 -23.66 24.83
N GLN A 45 11.91 -22.80 25.39
CA GLN A 45 13.04 -23.11 26.29
C GLN A 45 14.00 -24.21 25.78
N LYS A 46 13.99 -24.48 24.48
CA LYS A 46 14.91 -25.40 23.79
C LYS A 46 15.30 -24.80 22.43
N PRO A 47 16.40 -25.19 21.81
CA PRO A 47 16.70 -24.78 20.42
C PRO A 47 15.53 -25.16 19.49
N PHE A 48 15.10 -24.22 18.65
CA PHE A 48 14.05 -24.42 17.66
C PHE A 48 14.35 -23.67 16.37
N PHE A 49 13.78 -24.13 15.26
CA PHE A 49 13.83 -23.42 14.00
C PHE A 49 12.74 -22.32 13.98
N SER A 50 13.20 -21.08 13.85
CA SER A 50 12.30 -19.92 13.83
C SER A 50 11.43 -19.94 12.56
N PRO A 51 10.16 -19.54 12.65
CA PRO A 51 9.38 -19.22 11.45
C PRO A 51 10.02 -18.11 10.66
N SER A 52 9.68 -18.02 9.37
CA SER A 52 10.01 -16.88 8.54
C SER A 52 9.21 -15.65 8.97
N ILE A 53 9.88 -14.55 9.27
CA ILE A 53 9.20 -13.33 9.75
C ILE A 53 9.43 -12.21 8.75
N TYR A 54 8.34 -11.60 8.31
CA TYR A 54 8.29 -10.54 7.29
C TYR A 54 7.61 -9.29 7.81
N THR A 55 7.97 -8.15 7.24
CA THR A 55 7.03 -7.03 7.13
C THR A 55 6.12 -7.27 5.93
N ILE A 56 4.93 -6.64 5.91
CA ILE A 56 4.01 -6.74 4.77
C ILE A 56 4.67 -6.31 3.46
N GLN A 57 5.52 -5.28 3.51
CA GLN A 57 6.27 -4.83 2.34
C GLN A 57 7.26 -5.88 1.82
N GLN A 58 8.01 -6.54 2.72
CA GLN A 58 8.93 -7.60 2.35
C GLN A 58 8.18 -8.80 1.79
N PHE A 59 7.09 -9.20 2.46
CA PHE A 59 6.26 -10.32 2.03
C PHE A 59 5.72 -10.13 0.60
N PHE A 60 5.23 -8.94 0.29
CA PHE A 60 4.76 -8.64 -1.07
C PHE A 60 5.91 -8.47 -2.06
N ALA A 61 7.04 -7.86 -1.66
CA ALA A 61 8.19 -7.73 -2.53
C ALA A 61 8.77 -9.09 -2.95
N ASP A 62 8.82 -10.05 -2.04
CA ASP A 62 9.28 -11.41 -2.33
C ASP A 62 8.27 -12.23 -3.17
N SER A 63 7.02 -11.76 -3.25
CA SER A 63 5.95 -12.38 -4.05
C SER A 63 5.95 -11.93 -5.52
N VAL A 64 6.66 -10.87 -5.89
CA VAL A 64 6.78 -10.35 -7.25
C VAL A 64 8.16 -10.64 -7.83
N LYS A 65 8.27 -10.64 -9.17
CA LYS A 65 9.54 -10.89 -9.87
C LYS A 65 10.39 -9.64 -10.01
N GLU A 66 9.75 -8.50 -10.14
CA GLU A 66 10.37 -7.20 -10.30
C GLU A 66 10.98 -6.71 -8.98
N LYS A 67 12.07 -5.94 -9.07
CA LYS A 67 12.72 -5.36 -7.91
C LYS A 67 11.95 -4.11 -7.41
N PRO A 68 11.83 -3.89 -6.10
CA PRO A 68 11.24 -2.66 -5.60
C PRO A 68 12.08 -1.44 -6.02
N ALA A 69 11.41 -0.45 -6.63
CA ALA A 69 12.02 0.82 -6.99
C ALA A 69 12.10 1.72 -5.74
N ASP A 70 13.30 2.20 -5.44
CA ASP A 70 13.47 3.22 -4.40
C ASP A 70 12.92 4.58 -4.85
N PHE A 71 12.86 5.54 -3.91
CA PHE A 71 12.32 6.86 -4.18
C PHE A 71 13.07 7.60 -5.29
N TYR A 72 14.39 7.51 -5.35
CA TYR A 72 15.17 8.24 -6.34
C TYR A 72 15.00 7.66 -7.74
N LEU A 73 14.93 6.35 -7.86
CA LEU A 73 14.64 5.69 -9.13
C LEU A 73 13.24 6.08 -9.62
N GLN A 74 12.25 6.06 -8.73
CA GLN A 74 10.89 6.51 -9.06
C GLN A 74 10.88 7.98 -9.51
N PHE A 75 11.55 8.86 -8.77
CA PHE A 75 11.63 10.28 -9.08
C PHE A 75 12.25 10.56 -10.46
N PHE A 76 13.42 9.99 -10.73
CA PHE A 76 14.10 10.23 -12.00
C PHE A 76 13.39 9.59 -13.19
N THR A 77 12.77 8.43 -12.99
CA THR A 77 11.92 7.81 -14.01
C THR A 77 10.69 8.68 -14.30
N LEU A 78 10.02 9.18 -13.26
CA LEU A 78 8.87 10.06 -13.43
C LEU A 78 9.26 11.38 -14.13
N LEU A 79 10.37 11.99 -13.75
CA LEU A 79 10.89 13.21 -14.41
C LEU A 79 11.21 12.97 -15.88
N LYS A 80 11.84 11.85 -16.22
CA LYS A 80 12.13 11.45 -17.60
C LYS A 80 10.84 11.37 -18.41
N VAL A 81 9.86 10.63 -17.92
CA VAL A 81 8.57 10.44 -18.61
C VAL A 81 7.81 11.76 -18.71
N TYR A 82 7.80 12.57 -17.66
CA TYR A 82 7.16 13.89 -17.68
C TYR A 82 7.78 14.81 -18.73
N ASN A 83 9.10 14.87 -18.82
CA ASN A 83 9.80 15.68 -19.83
C ASN A 83 9.60 15.17 -21.26
N GLN A 84 9.43 13.86 -21.44
CA GLN A 84 9.04 13.30 -22.74
C GLN A 84 7.64 13.77 -23.15
N LEU A 85 6.67 13.78 -22.23
CA LEU A 85 5.33 14.30 -22.48
C LEU A 85 5.33 15.80 -22.81
N LEU A 86 6.17 16.58 -22.12
CA LEU A 86 6.35 18.01 -22.45
C LEU A 86 6.94 18.20 -23.85
N ALA A 87 7.94 17.40 -24.22
CA ALA A 87 8.55 17.45 -25.54
C ALA A 87 7.56 17.06 -26.65
N ASP A 88 6.70 16.05 -26.42
CA ASP A 88 5.63 15.67 -27.35
C ASP A 88 4.65 16.83 -27.61
N GLU A 89 4.52 17.76 -26.65
CA GLU A 89 3.68 18.97 -26.76
C GLU A 89 4.47 20.22 -27.21
N GLY A 90 5.75 20.08 -27.54
CA GLY A 90 6.61 21.22 -27.97
C GLY A 90 7.00 22.16 -26.82
N LEU A 91 6.91 21.68 -25.54
CA LEU A 91 7.22 22.45 -24.35
C LEU A 91 8.65 22.17 -23.87
N SER A 92 9.24 23.14 -23.17
CA SER A 92 10.58 23.02 -22.60
C SER A 92 10.58 22.02 -21.44
N PRO A 93 11.69 21.25 -21.27
CA PRO A 93 11.79 20.30 -20.17
C PRO A 93 11.87 21.00 -18.81
N MET A 94 11.32 20.39 -17.81
CA MET A 94 11.37 20.86 -16.42
C MET A 94 12.66 20.39 -15.74
N LYS A 95 13.29 21.27 -14.96
CA LYS A 95 14.46 20.93 -14.16
C LYS A 95 14.08 20.09 -12.95
N SER A 96 14.98 19.19 -12.51
CA SER A 96 14.75 18.30 -11.38
C SER A 96 14.35 19.05 -10.10
N SER A 97 15.00 20.18 -9.80
CA SER A 97 14.71 20.97 -8.60
C SER A 97 13.28 21.58 -8.61
N GLN A 98 12.78 21.94 -9.77
CA GLN A 98 11.43 22.46 -9.95
C GLN A 98 10.37 21.36 -9.92
N PHE A 99 10.71 20.18 -10.43
CA PHE A 99 9.80 19.04 -10.49
C PHE A 99 9.70 18.27 -9.18
N PHE A 100 10.72 18.33 -8.32
CA PHE A 100 10.80 17.50 -7.12
C PHE A 100 9.58 17.58 -6.19
N PRO A 101 9.06 18.78 -5.82
CA PRO A 101 7.87 18.86 -4.98
C PRO A 101 6.64 18.23 -5.64
N LEU A 102 6.44 18.49 -6.94
CA LEU A 102 5.33 17.94 -7.71
C LEU A 102 5.41 16.41 -7.83
N ALA A 103 6.62 15.90 -8.08
CA ALA A 103 6.85 14.46 -8.17
C ALA A 103 6.47 13.72 -6.88
N LYS A 104 6.75 14.31 -5.71
CA LYS A 104 6.36 13.70 -4.42
C LYS A 104 4.85 13.52 -4.29
N ILE A 105 4.08 14.52 -4.72
CA ILE A 105 2.60 14.44 -4.72
C ILE A 105 2.15 13.39 -5.72
N MET A 106 2.61 13.47 -6.97
CA MET A 106 2.23 12.51 -8.01
C MET A 106 2.55 11.07 -7.64
N LEU A 107 3.74 10.81 -7.07
CA LEU A 107 4.11 9.47 -6.62
C LEU A 107 3.23 8.97 -5.47
N SER A 108 2.84 9.87 -4.56
CA SER A 108 1.90 9.56 -3.47
C SER A 108 0.52 9.22 -4.01
N ASP A 109 0.01 10.03 -4.96
CA ASP A 109 -1.31 9.81 -5.58
C ASP A 109 -1.32 8.51 -6.39
N PHE A 110 -0.27 8.24 -7.15
CA PHE A 110 -0.13 6.98 -7.91
C PHE A 110 -0.11 5.76 -6.97
N ALA A 111 0.56 5.90 -5.81
CA ALA A 111 0.57 4.85 -4.81
C ALA A 111 -0.82 4.62 -4.20
N GLN A 112 -1.60 5.67 -3.95
CA GLN A 112 -2.98 5.55 -3.47
C GLN A 112 -3.89 4.89 -4.51
N ILE A 113 -3.82 5.32 -5.78
CA ILE A 113 -4.55 4.70 -6.89
C ILE A 113 -4.29 3.19 -6.95
N ASP A 114 -3.03 2.78 -6.82
CA ASP A 114 -2.64 1.37 -6.86
C ASP A 114 -3.09 0.61 -5.61
N ASN A 115 -2.87 1.16 -4.42
CA ASN A 115 -3.24 0.54 -3.14
C ASN A 115 -4.76 0.36 -3.00
N ASP A 116 -5.54 1.32 -3.52
CA ASP A 116 -7.00 1.27 -3.45
C ASP A 116 -7.65 0.65 -4.70
N LEU A 117 -6.84 0.10 -5.61
CA LEU A 117 -7.29 -0.57 -6.84
C LEU A 117 -8.20 0.31 -7.71
N VAL A 118 -8.01 1.63 -7.65
CA VAL A 118 -8.82 2.59 -8.41
C VAL A 118 -8.48 2.51 -9.90
N ASP A 119 -9.50 2.63 -10.75
CA ASP A 119 -9.31 2.81 -12.19
C ASP A 119 -8.77 4.23 -12.45
N ALA A 120 -7.50 4.33 -12.84
CA ALA A 120 -6.82 5.60 -13.02
C ALA A 120 -7.42 6.42 -14.17
N ASP A 121 -7.79 5.77 -15.27
CA ASP A 121 -8.33 6.46 -16.44
C ASP A 121 -9.68 7.09 -16.11
N LYS A 122 -10.55 6.32 -15.45
CA LYS A 122 -11.85 6.81 -15.00
C LYS A 122 -11.71 7.93 -13.97
N LEU A 123 -10.82 7.77 -12.99
CA LEU A 123 -10.57 8.80 -11.97
C LEU A 123 -10.13 10.12 -12.59
N TYR A 124 -9.16 10.07 -13.50
CA TYR A 124 -8.61 11.28 -14.10
C TYR A 124 -9.60 11.92 -15.08
N GLN A 125 -10.44 11.14 -15.76
CA GLN A 125 -11.52 11.66 -16.60
C GLN A 125 -12.58 12.38 -15.75
N GLU A 126 -13.03 11.78 -14.65
CA GLU A 126 -13.99 12.40 -13.72
C GLU A 126 -13.43 13.69 -13.11
N MET A 127 -12.14 13.71 -12.78
CA MET A 127 -11.48 14.90 -12.24
C MET A 127 -11.31 16.01 -13.29
N GLU A 128 -11.07 15.68 -14.56
CA GLU A 128 -11.05 16.64 -15.65
C GLU A 128 -12.43 17.31 -15.84
N GLU A 129 -13.50 16.51 -15.86
CA GLU A 129 -14.89 17.00 -15.96
C GLU A 129 -15.24 17.92 -14.77
N VAL A 130 -14.86 17.55 -13.54
CA VAL A 130 -15.07 18.39 -12.36
C VAL A 130 -14.25 19.67 -12.41
N ALA A 131 -13.00 19.63 -12.91
CA ALA A 131 -12.15 20.80 -13.04
C ALA A 131 -12.67 21.78 -14.10
N GLU A 132 -13.32 21.28 -15.15
CA GLU A 132 -13.98 22.10 -16.16
C GLU A 132 -15.27 22.76 -15.66
N ILE A 133 -16.03 22.08 -14.79
CA ILE A 133 -17.30 22.55 -14.21
C ILE A 133 -17.05 23.50 -13.04
N ASN A 134 -16.14 23.17 -12.12
CA ASN A 134 -15.84 23.93 -10.92
C ASN A 134 -14.53 24.71 -11.08
N LEU A 135 -14.63 25.94 -11.53
CA LEU A 135 -13.51 26.88 -11.60
C LEU A 135 -13.01 27.33 -10.19
N GLU A 136 -13.56 26.78 -9.10
CA GLU A 136 -13.17 27.02 -7.72
C GLU A 136 -12.52 25.75 -7.17
N PHE A 137 -11.29 25.89 -6.66
CA PHE A 137 -10.46 24.78 -6.14
C PHE A 137 -10.79 24.38 -4.71
N ASP A 138 -12.07 24.38 -4.31
CA ASP A 138 -12.52 24.14 -2.93
C ASP A 138 -12.23 22.72 -2.40
N TYR A 139 -11.84 21.79 -3.27
CA TYR A 139 -11.56 20.40 -2.91
C TYR A 139 -10.08 20.12 -2.57
N LEU A 140 -9.20 21.10 -2.80
CA LEU A 140 -7.79 20.96 -2.43
C LEU A 140 -7.58 21.34 -0.96
N SER A 141 -6.72 20.59 -0.25
CA SER A 141 -6.27 21.05 1.05
C SER A 141 -5.51 22.38 0.89
N LYS A 142 -5.52 23.21 1.95
CA LYS A 142 -4.84 24.50 1.96
C LYS A 142 -3.36 24.37 1.57
N GLU A 143 -2.69 23.31 2.03
CA GLU A 143 -1.29 23.02 1.71
C GLU A 143 -1.09 22.62 0.25
N GLN A 144 -2.00 21.83 -0.31
CA GLN A 144 -1.99 21.46 -1.74
C GLN A 144 -2.23 22.68 -2.63
N TYR A 145 -3.16 23.55 -2.21
CA TYR A 145 -3.43 24.82 -2.92
C TYR A 145 -2.23 25.77 -2.85
N GLU A 146 -1.66 26.00 -1.67
CA GLU A 146 -0.48 26.86 -1.49
C GLU A 146 0.74 26.32 -2.26
N PHE A 147 0.93 25.02 -2.29
CA PHE A 147 1.99 24.38 -3.06
C PHE A 147 1.77 24.57 -4.58
N LEU A 148 0.58 24.31 -5.09
CA LEU A 148 0.25 24.55 -6.48
C LEU A 148 0.38 26.04 -6.81
N ALA A 149 -0.10 26.95 -5.95
CA ALA A 149 0.03 28.37 -6.13
C ALA A 149 1.50 28.83 -6.17
N GLN A 150 2.38 28.31 -5.30
CA GLN A 150 3.81 28.58 -5.34
C GLN A 150 4.50 28.02 -6.60
N PHE A 151 4.14 26.82 -7.00
CA PHE A 151 4.61 26.21 -8.24
C PHE A 151 4.23 27.07 -9.45
N TRP A 152 3.02 27.63 -9.46
CA TRP A 152 2.51 28.49 -10.52
C TRP A 152 3.07 29.91 -10.47
N GLN A 153 3.30 30.48 -9.28
CA GLN A 153 3.92 31.80 -9.11
C GLN A 153 5.33 31.87 -9.70
N SER A 154 6.07 30.75 -9.65
CA SER A 154 7.38 30.68 -10.30
C SER A 154 7.31 30.67 -11.84
N TYR A 155 6.11 30.55 -12.44
CA TYR A 155 5.89 30.39 -13.88
C TYR A 155 5.17 31.55 -14.55
N SER A 156 4.44 32.41 -13.82
CA SER A 156 3.74 33.53 -14.43
C SER A 156 3.40 34.67 -13.47
N GLU A 157 3.95 35.82 -13.71
CA GLU A 157 3.38 37.10 -13.33
C GLU A 157 2.18 37.37 -14.25
N GLY A 158 0.97 37.08 -13.82
CA GLY A 158 -0.24 37.59 -14.41
C GLY A 158 -1.35 36.60 -14.83
N LYS A 159 -2.52 36.78 -14.19
CA LYS A 159 -3.89 36.38 -14.54
C LYS A 159 -4.35 34.97 -14.24
N HIS A 160 -5.35 34.87 -13.35
CA HIS A 160 -6.04 33.66 -12.88
C HIS A 160 -6.49 32.68 -13.97
N LYS A 161 -6.93 33.13 -15.14
CA LYS A 161 -7.33 32.26 -16.26
C LYS A 161 -6.20 31.39 -16.82
N LYS A 162 -4.99 31.91 -16.86
CA LYS A 162 -3.84 31.19 -17.43
C LYS A 162 -3.36 30.06 -16.52
N GLN A 163 -3.52 30.23 -15.21
CA GLN A 163 -3.20 29.21 -14.20
C GLN A 163 -4.17 28.04 -14.27
N GLN A 164 -5.45 28.31 -14.45
CA GLN A 164 -6.50 27.28 -14.61
C GLN A 164 -6.27 26.43 -15.87
N GLU A 165 -5.94 27.05 -17.01
CA GLU A 165 -5.62 26.33 -18.25
C GLU A 165 -4.40 25.41 -18.07
N LEU A 166 -3.37 25.85 -17.35
CA LEU A 166 -2.18 25.06 -17.08
C LEU A 166 -2.50 23.87 -16.15
N PHE A 167 -3.37 24.07 -15.19
CA PHE A 167 -3.83 23.01 -14.29
C PHE A 167 -4.61 21.93 -15.05
N ILE A 168 -5.58 22.32 -15.87
CA ILE A 168 -6.34 21.39 -16.71
C ILE A 168 -5.39 20.62 -17.65
N LYS A 169 -4.43 21.30 -18.28
CA LYS A 169 -3.42 20.65 -19.12
C LYS A 169 -2.57 19.64 -18.34
N MET A 170 -2.23 19.93 -17.09
CA MET A 170 -1.53 18.98 -16.22
C MET A 170 -2.38 17.74 -15.97
N TRP A 171 -3.66 17.92 -15.60
CA TRP A 171 -4.58 16.80 -15.36
C TRP A 171 -4.77 15.92 -16.59
N ARG A 172 -4.88 16.51 -17.77
CA ARG A 172 -4.94 15.77 -19.06
C ARG A 172 -3.72 14.91 -19.34
N ARG A 173 -2.56 15.24 -18.74
CA ARG A 173 -1.34 14.44 -18.86
C ARG A 173 -1.30 13.29 -17.86
N MET A 174 -2.02 13.39 -16.75
CA MET A 174 -1.89 12.43 -15.63
C MET A 174 -2.14 10.97 -16.02
N PRO A 175 -3.19 10.61 -16.81
CA PRO A 175 -3.38 9.22 -17.25
C PRO A 175 -2.17 8.70 -18.02
N LYS A 176 -1.70 9.46 -19.02
CA LYS A 176 -0.53 9.08 -19.83
C LYS A 176 0.74 8.99 -19.00
N LEU A 177 0.92 9.92 -18.05
CA LEU A 177 2.06 9.93 -17.14
C LEU A 177 2.06 8.71 -16.24
N TYR A 178 0.91 8.37 -15.63
CA TYR A 178 0.74 7.19 -14.79
C TYR A 178 1.09 5.89 -15.51
N HIS A 179 0.54 5.68 -16.71
CA HIS A 179 0.78 4.46 -17.48
C HIS A 179 2.23 4.39 -17.98
N ARG A 180 2.77 5.45 -18.62
CA ARG A 180 4.15 5.47 -19.12
C ARG A 180 5.19 5.32 -17.99
N PHE A 181 4.94 5.91 -16.83
CA PHE A 181 5.80 5.74 -15.65
C PHE A 181 5.89 4.27 -15.21
N ARG A 182 4.76 3.58 -15.15
CA ARG A 182 4.71 2.15 -14.80
C ARG A 182 5.42 1.27 -15.84
N GLU A 183 5.17 1.54 -17.11
CA GLU A 183 5.83 0.84 -18.24
C GLU A 183 7.34 1.04 -18.21
N GLU A 184 7.81 2.26 -17.98
CA GLU A 184 9.24 2.59 -17.94
C GLU A 184 9.95 1.88 -16.74
N LEU A 185 9.33 1.81 -15.57
CA LEU A 185 9.85 1.04 -14.45
C LEU A 185 9.89 -0.45 -14.79
N LYS A 186 8.81 -0.99 -15.34
CA LYS A 186 8.72 -2.41 -15.71
C LYS A 186 9.75 -2.80 -16.78
N ALA A 187 10.00 -1.93 -17.77
CA ALA A 187 11.02 -2.15 -18.80
C ALA A 187 12.44 -2.29 -18.19
N GLN A 188 12.68 -1.69 -17.02
CA GLN A 188 13.91 -1.78 -16.26
C GLN A 188 13.90 -2.90 -15.21
N ASN A 189 12.85 -3.75 -15.18
CA ASN A 189 12.62 -4.80 -14.18
C ASN A 189 12.44 -4.25 -12.75
N TYR A 190 11.80 -3.08 -12.63
CA TYR A 190 11.44 -2.48 -11.36
C TYR A 190 9.93 -2.26 -11.24
N ILE A 191 9.47 -2.18 -10.00
CA ILE A 191 8.07 -1.94 -9.65
C ILE A 191 7.99 -1.06 -8.39
N THR A 192 6.99 -0.20 -8.24
CA THR A 192 6.72 0.42 -6.94
C THR A 192 6.04 -0.58 -6.01
N ASN A 193 6.15 -0.39 -4.70
CA ASN A 193 5.46 -1.28 -3.74
C ASN A 193 3.95 -1.32 -3.99
N ALA A 194 3.33 -0.18 -4.23
CA ALA A 194 1.89 -0.09 -4.49
C ALA A 194 1.47 -0.80 -5.80
N GLN A 195 2.28 -0.66 -6.88
CA GLN A 195 2.06 -1.43 -8.11
C GLN A 195 2.19 -2.93 -7.87
N GLY A 196 3.16 -3.35 -7.03
CA GLY A 196 3.32 -4.74 -6.61
C GLY A 196 2.06 -5.25 -5.90
N TYR A 197 1.54 -4.49 -4.94
CA TYR A 197 0.31 -4.83 -4.22
C TYR A 197 -0.89 -4.96 -5.16
N ARG A 198 -1.08 -3.98 -6.07
CA ARG A 198 -2.11 -4.04 -7.10
C ARG A 198 -1.97 -5.25 -8.02
N HIS A 199 -0.74 -5.55 -8.45
CA HIS A 199 -0.47 -6.71 -9.29
C HIS A 199 -0.88 -8.00 -8.59
N LEU A 200 -0.43 -8.19 -7.35
CA LEU A 200 -0.73 -9.38 -6.55
C LEU A 200 -2.22 -9.51 -6.23
N ALA A 201 -2.89 -8.39 -5.92
CA ALA A 201 -4.32 -8.39 -5.69
C ALA A 201 -5.16 -8.80 -6.92
N ASN A 202 -4.63 -8.61 -8.14
CA ASN A 202 -5.29 -8.97 -9.39
C ASN A 202 -4.83 -10.29 -9.99
N THR A 203 -3.95 -11.02 -9.31
CA THR A 203 -3.54 -12.39 -9.66
C THR A 203 -4.16 -13.40 -8.69
N ASP A 204 -4.14 -14.67 -9.03
CA ASP A 204 -4.41 -15.74 -8.07
C ASP A 204 -3.21 -15.85 -7.13
N PHE A 205 -3.21 -15.02 -6.09
CA PHE A 205 -2.11 -14.90 -5.15
C PHE A 205 -1.81 -16.21 -4.42
N ALA A 206 -2.85 -16.97 -4.08
CA ALA A 206 -2.71 -18.24 -3.38
C ALA A 206 -1.96 -19.31 -4.20
N SER A 207 -1.90 -19.19 -5.52
CA SER A 207 -1.23 -20.14 -6.41
C SER A 207 0.23 -19.80 -6.70
N LEU A 208 0.74 -18.65 -6.26
CA LEU A 208 2.13 -18.25 -6.50
C LEU A 208 3.13 -19.21 -5.84
N ASP A 209 4.28 -19.44 -6.50
CA ASP A 209 5.31 -20.35 -5.99
C ASP A 209 5.87 -19.91 -4.64
N PHE A 210 5.98 -18.60 -4.39
CA PHE A 210 6.35 -18.06 -3.08
C PHE A 210 5.35 -18.49 -2.00
N ILE A 211 4.05 -18.43 -2.28
CA ILE A 211 3.00 -18.85 -1.34
C ILE A 211 2.97 -20.37 -1.16
N LYS A 212 3.24 -21.14 -2.24
CA LYS A 212 3.37 -22.60 -2.17
C LYS A 212 4.55 -23.04 -1.31
N SER A 213 5.59 -22.23 -1.17
CA SER A 213 6.72 -22.56 -0.29
C SER A 213 6.31 -22.73 1.18
N PHE A 214 5.13 -22.21 1.58
CA PHE A 214 4.54 -22.33 2.93
C PHE A 214 3.43 -23.39 2.99
N GLU A 215 3.32 -24.33 2.04
CA GLU A 215 2.24 -25.32 2.00
C GLU A 215 2.19 -26.27 3.21
N LYS A 216 3.33 -26.49 3.91
CA LYS A 216 3.41 -27.27 5.16
C LYS A 216 3.02 -26.49 6.40
N GLY A 217 2.89 -25.18 6.30
CA GLY A 217 2.52 -24.27 7.38
C GLY A 217 1.39 -23.34 6.96
N LYS A 218 1.32 -22.19 7.59
CA LYS A 218 0.36 -21.12 7.31
C LYS A 218 1.07 -19.78 7.18
N ILE A 219 0.42 -18.83 6.52
CA ILE A 219 0.81 -17.43 6.50
C ILE A 219 -0.02 -16.74 7.59
N ILE A 220 0.65 -16.13 8.54
CA ILE A 220 0.06 -15.64 9.78
C ILE A 220 0.20 -14.13 9.83
N PHE A 221 -0.90 -13.41 9.71
CA PHE A 221 -0.94 -11.95 9.77
C PHE A 221 -1.28 -11.50 11.19
N VAL A 222 -0.42 -10.67 11.79
CA VAL A 222 -0.54 -10.32 13.21
C VAL A 222 -0.56 -8.81 13.42
N GLY A 223 -1.57 -8.32 14.14
CA GLY A 223 -1.69 -6.94 14.59
C GLY A 223 -2.00 -5.94 13.47
N PHE A 224 -2.67 -6.38 12.42
CA PHE A 224 -3.17 -5.49 11.37
C PHE A 224 -4.45 -4.79 11.82
N ASN A 225 -4.61 -3.53 11.39
CA ASN A 225 -5.80 -2.74 11.64
C ASN A 225 -6.36 -2.19 10.32
N ALA A 226 -5.92 -1.00 9.88
CA ALA A 226 -6.32 -0.49 8.58
C ALA A 226 -5.65 -1.27 7.45
N LEU A 227 -6.46 -1.74 6.48
CA LEU A 227 -6.00 -2.40 5.27
C LEU A 227 -6.33 -1.55 4.05
N THR A 228 -5.40 -1.46 3.11
CA THR A 228 -5.70 -0.97 1.76
C THR A 228 -6.59 -1.97 1.03
N ARG A 229 -7.23 -1.56 -0.06
CA ARG A 229 -8.08 -2.48 -0.84
C ARG A 229 -7.27 -3.62 -1.45
N ALA A 230 -6.02 -3.35 -1.85
CA ALA A 230 -5.13 -4.39 -2.37
C ALA A 230 -4.77 -5.43 -1.32
N GLU A 231 -4.39 -5.00 -0.10
CA GLU A 231 -4.12 -5.90 1.02
C GLU A 231 -5.35 -6.70 1.41
N ALA A 232 -6.51 -6.04 1.53
CA ALA A 232 -7.77 -6.70 1.86
C ALA A 232 -8.10 -7.83 0.88
N LYS A 233 -7.94 -7.57 -0.44
CA LYS A 233 -8.19 -8.57 -1.48
C LYS A 233 -7.24 -9.76 -1.40
N VAL A 234 -5.94 -9.51 -1.16
CA VAL A 234 -4.94 -10.57 -0.96
C VAL A 234 -5.24 -11.39 0.29
N PHE A 235 -5.60 -10.74 1.41
CA PHE A 235 -5.94 -11.43 2.66
C PHE A 235 -7.16 -12.34 2.49
N THR A 236 -8.20 -11.85 1.81
CA THR A 236 -9.39 -12.64 1.50
C THR A 236 -9.04 -13.86 0.63
N GLN A 237 -8.25 -13.68 -0.45
CA GLN A 237 -7.81 -14.79 -1.29
C GLN A 237 -7.04 -15.86 -0.51
N LEU A 238 -6.17 -15.47 0.41
CA LEU A 238 -5.42 -16.41 1.23
C LEU A 238 -6.30 -17.13 2.26
N GLN A 239 -7.29 -16.42 2.83
CA GLN A 239 -8.27 -17.04 3.72
C GLN A 239 -9.14 -18.06 2.99
N ASP A 240 -9.67 -17.69 1.82
CA ASP A 240 -10.53 -18.55 1.01
C ASP A 240 -9.79 -19.83 0.54
N ALA A 241 -8.47 -19.71 0.32
CA ALA A 241 -7.60 -20.84 0.00
C ALA A 241 -7.14 -21.64 1.25
N ASP A 242 -7.61 -21.31 2.44
CA ASP A 242 -7.18 -21.89 3.72
C ASP A 242 -5.67 -21.83 3.96
N LYS A 243 -5.01 -20.74 3.50
CA LYS A 243 -3.56 -20.55 3.63
C LYS A 243 -3.17 -19.52 4.69
N ALA A 244 -4.12 -18.73 5.19
CA ALA A 244 -3.83 -17.68 6.17
C ALA A 244 -4.55 -17.85 7.50
N LEU A 245 -3.92 -17.31 8.55
CA LEU A 245 -4.51 -17.07 9.86
C LEU A 245 -4.33 -15.58 10.20
N PHE A 246 -5.33 -15.01 10.88
CA PHE A 246 -5.32 -13.60 11.28
C PHE A 246 -5.45 -13.47 12.78
N TYR A 247 -4.51 -12.75 13.39
CA TYR A 247 -4.55 -12.35 14.78
C TYR A 247 -4.72 -10.84 14.84
N PHE A 248 -5.96 -10.41 15.05
CA PHE A 248 -6.28 -9.01 15.29
C PHE A 248 -6.29 -8.74 16.80
N ASP A 249 -5.64 -7.66 17.20
CA ASP A 249 -5.69 -7.17 18.58
C ASP A 249 -7.04 -6.46 18.78
N THR A 250 -8.03 -7.22 19.22
CA THR A 250 -9.41 -6.78 19.37
C THR A 250 -9.74 -6.60 20.85
N ASP A 251 -10.36 -5.48 21.17
CA ASP A 251 -11.01 -5.24 22.45
C ASP A 251 -12.53 -5.14 22.20
N PHE A 252 -13.30 -5.93 22.93
CA PHE A 252 -14.74 -5.99 22.84
C PHE A 252 -15.40 -4.61 22.89
N TYR A 253 -14.90 -3.73 23.79
CA TYR A 253 -15.39 -2.37 23.93
C TYR A 253 -15.29 -1.54 22.65
N TYR A 254 -14.19 -1.71 21.88
CA TYR A 254 -14.00 -0.96 20.62
C TYR A 254 -14.66 -1.61 19.41
N VAL A 255 -14.86 -2.92 19.45
CA VAL A 255 -15.41 -3.65 18.29
C VAL A 255 -16.94 -3.66 18.29
N GLU A 256 -17.59 -3.73 19.46
CA GLU A 256 -19.06 -3.76 19.55
C GLU A 256 -19.74 -2.39 19.48
N ASP A 257 -19.07 -1.33 19.91
CA ASP A 257 -19.63 0.00 19.85
C ASP A 257 -19.33 0.68 18.50
N ASP A 258 -20.35 0.80 17.65
CA ASP A 258 -20.22 1.42 16.33
C ASP A 258 -19.83 2.91 16.38
N LEU A 259 -20.02 3.57 17.52
CA LEU A 259 -19.62 4.96 17.72
C LEU A 259 -18.11 5.10 18.02
N GLN A 260 -17.44 4.01 18.36
CA GLN A 260 -16.01 4.00 18.67
C GLN A 260 -15.17 3.98 17.39
N GLU A 261 -14.55 5.11 17.06
CA GLU A 261 -13.67 5.23 15.87
C GLU A 261 -12.46 4.27 15.93
N ALA A 262 -11.94 3.97 17.12
CA ALA A 262 -10.81 3.06 17.30
C ALA A 262 -11.07 1.64 16.75
N GLY A 263 -12.33 1.18 16.78
CA GLY A 263 -12.76 -0.11 16.25
C GLY A 263 -13.13 -0.12 14.76
N LEU A 264 -13.18 1.04 14.10
CA LEU A 264 -13.72 1.19 12.74
C LEU A 264 -13.08 0.23 11.73
N PHE A 265 -11.77 0.16 11.67
CA PHE A 265 -11.07 -0.68 10.70
C PHE A 265 -11.16 -2.17 11.07
N LEU A 266 -11.15 -2.50 12.37
CA LEU A 266 -11.34 -3.87 12.84
C LEU A 266 -12.74 -4.37 12.48
N ARG A 267 -13.80 -3.60 12.75
CA ARG A 267 -15.17 -3.90 12.31
C ARG A 267 -15.26 -4.09 10.80
N LYS A 268 -14.58 -3.25 10.01
CA LYS A 268 -14.51 -3.41 8.56
C LYS A 268 -13.86 -4.74 8.16
N ASN A 269 -12.73 -5.09 8.77
CA ASN A 269 -12.02 -6.33 8.49
C ASN A 269 -12.86 -7.56 8.85
N LEU A 270 -13.47 -7.57 10.03
CA LEU A 270 -14.24 -8.71 10.54
C LEU A 270 -15.61 -8.82 9.85
N ASN A 271 -16.39 -7.73 9.81
CA ASN A 271 -17.80 -7.78 9.41
C ASN A 271 -18.01 -7.56 7.90
N GLN A 272 -17.22 -6.69 7.25
CA GLN A 272 -17.39 -6.39 5.82
C GLN A 272 -16.52 -7.28 4.93
N LEU A 273 -15.26 -7.54 5.32
CA LEU A 273 -14.36 -8.41 4.57
C LEU A 273 -14.50 -9.87 4.99
N GLY A 274 -15.13 -10.17 6.12
CA GLY A 274 -15.33 -11.51 6.64
C GLY A 274 -14.01 -12.21 7.04
N LEU A 275 -12.97 -11.44 7.39
CA LEU A 275 -11.71 -12.01 7.88
C LEU A 275 -11.92 -12.60 9.27
N LYS A 276 -11.47 -13.84 9.46
CA LYS A 276 -11.68 -14.57 10.72
C LYS A 276 -10.52 -14.31 11.67
N ASN A 277 -10.81 -13.67 12.80
CA ASN A 277 -9.83 -13.57 13.89
C ASN A 277 -9.65 -14.94 14.57
N VAL A 278 -8.41 -15.34 14.82
CA VAL A 278 -8.13 -16.58 15.56
C VAL A 278 -8.58 -16.46 17.01
N PHE A 279 -8.40 -15.29 17.60
CA PHE A 279 -8.93 -15.00 18.93
C PHE A 279 -10.39 -14.54 18.78
N GLU A 280 -11.31 -15.48 18.98
CA GLU A 280 -12.73 -15.14 19.10
C GLU A 280 -12.92 -14.40 20.43
N ASN A 281 -13.13 -13.09 20.34
CA ASN A 281 -13.55 -12.19 21.42
C ASN A 281 -12.71 -12.25 22.71
N HIS A 282 -11.63 -11.52 22.74
CA HIS A 282 -10.95 -11.16 23.98
C HIS A 282 -11.43 -9.81 24.51
#